data_07308aee29afd67ee07530ab868610dc
#
_entry.id   07308aee29afd67ee07530ab868610dc
#
_cell.length_a   1.000
_cell.length_b   1.000
_cell.length_c   1.000
_cell.angle_alpha   90.00
_cell.angle_beta   90.00
_cell.angle_gamma   90.00
#
_symmetry.space_group_name_H-M   'P 1'
#
loop_
_entity.id
_entity.type
_entity.pdbx_description
1 polymer ?
#
loop_
_entity_poly.entity_id
_entity_poly.type
_entity_poly.pdbx_seq_one_letter_code
_entity_poly.pdbx_strand_id
1 'polypeptide(L)'
;MNYTQDNDKLYRYLFQNRAVRGEWVRLNQTFTDTLNTHHYPKAVQNLLGEMMVATNLLTATLKFNGNITVQIQGDGPLKLALVNGNDQQQIRALARVQGDIQDGMSLHDMIGKGVLVITIAPTEGERYQGVIGLDKPTITECLEDYFVRSEQLQTQLIIRTGEYDGKAVAAGMLLQIMPDGQGTPEDFEHLTTLAATVKDEELFGLPAEELLYRLYHEEVVEVFEPQTVSFFCCCSPERSGAALLLIPETEIDEILEEHKGSIDMQCECCGTHYFFNKEAINKLKQAQ
;
A
#
# COMPACT_ATOMS: atom_id res chain seq x y z
N MET A 1 4.83 -6.11 28.78
CA MET A 1 5.65 -6.19 27.55
C MET A 1 5.16 -5.07 26.63
N ASN A 2 6.07 -4.25 26.06
CA ASN A 2 5.67 -3.14 25.19
C ASN A 2 5.37 -3.70 23.78
N TYR A 3 4.14 -4.08 23.52
CA TYR A 3 3.67 -4.59 22.20
C TYR A 3 3.69 -3.55 21.07
N THR A 4 4.13 -2.31 21.34
CA THR A 4 4.21 -1.22 20.34
C THR A 4 5.55 -1.16 19.62
N GLN A 5 6.51 -2.02 19.97
CA GLN A 5 7.90 -1.93 19.47
C GLN A 5 8.00 -2.18 17.96
N ASP A 6 7.08 -2.99 17.38
CA ASP A 6 7.09 -3.41 15.98
C ASP A 6 6.00 -2.73 15.14
N ASN A 7 5.35 -1.69 15.68
CA ASN A 7 4.41 -0.89 14.92
C ASN A 7 5.14 -0.09 13.83
N ASP A 8 4.56 -0.06 12.63
CA ASP A 8 5.13 0.57 11.45
C ASP A 8 6.55 0.07 11.15
N LYS A 9 6.70 -1.27 11.21
CA LYS A 9 7.92 -2.00 10.90
C LYS A 9 7.66 -3.08 9.86
N LEU A 10 8.65 -3.25 8.99
CA LEU A 10 8.72 -4.35 8.04
C LEU A 10 9.96 -5.19 8.35
N TYR A 11 9.74 -6.47 8.56
CA TYR A 11 10.78 -7.48 8.78
C TYR A 11 10.91 -8.36 7.54
N ARG A 12 12.14 -8.68 7.19
CA ARG A 12 12.47 -9.73 6.22
C ARG A 12 13.08 -10.90 6.96
N TYR A 13 12.80 -12.10 6.52
CA TYR A 13 13.36 -13.31 7.10
C TYR A 13 13.59 -14.39 6.04
N LEU A 14 14.51 -15.32 6.34
CA LEU A 14 14.83 -16.46 5.49
C LEU A 14 14.71 -17.75 6.28
N PHE A 15 14.21 -18.79 5.61
CA PHE A 15 14.28 -20.14 6.14
C PHE A 15 15.57 -20.80 5.65
N GLN A 16 16.46 -21.14 6.58
CA GLN A 16 17.70 -21.80 6.24
C GLN A 16 17.40 -23.18 5.63
N ASN A 17 18.04 -23.49 4.50
CA ASN A 17 17.90 -24.75 3.76
C ASN A 17 16.53 -25.04 3.13
N ARG A 18 15.63 -24.07 3.06
CA ARG A 18 14.29 -24.22 2.44
C ARG A 18 14.10 -23.41 1.17
N ALA A 19 15.02 -22.52 0.82
CA ALA A 19 14.91 -21.58 -0.30
C ALA A 19 13.58 -20.81 -0.35
N VAL A 20 13.04 -20.48 0.81
CA VAL A 20 11.84 -19.66 0.98
C VAL A 20 12.23 -18.41 1.77
N ARG A 21 11.83 -17.25 1.26
CA ARG A 21 11.92 -15.99 1.97
C ARG A 21 10.55 -15.59 2.51
N GLY A 22 10.56 -14.78 3.54
CA GLY A 22 9.36 -14.20 4.08
C GLY A 22 9.54 -12.73 4.43
N GLU A 23 8.46 -11.99 4.38
CA GLU A 23 8.31 -10.64 4.86
C GLU A 23 7.11 -10.56 5.80
N TRP A 24 7.20 -9.72 6.81
CA TRP A 24 6.11 -9.38 7.71
C TRP A 24 6.07 -7.88 7.94
N VAL A 25 4.87 -7.31 7.91
CA VAL A 25 4.66 -5.88 8.16
C VAL A 25 3.42 -5.64 9.00
N ARG A 26 3.48 -4.64 9.88
CA ARG A 26 2.34 -4.14 10.64
C ARG A 26 2.30 -2.62 10.59
N LEU A 27 1.15 -2.08 10.17
CA LEU A 27 0.88 -0.66 9.99
C LEU A 27 -0.14 -0.21 11.02
N ASN A 28 0.23 0.74 11.87
CA ASN A 28 -0.65 1.34 12.87
C ASN A 28 -0.74 2.86 12.66
N GLN A 29 0.32 3.61 12.98
CA GLN A 29 0.31 5.06 12.81
C GLN A 29 0.24 5.44 11.34
N THR A 30 1.04 4.79 10.49
CA THR A 30 1.04 4.99 9.03
C THR A 30 -0.35 4.76 8.42
N PHE A 31 -1.06 3.73 8.87
CA PHE A 31 -2.43 3.46 8.42
C PHE A 31 -3.40 4.51 8.95
N THR A 32 -3.32 4.88 10.23
CA THR A 32 -4.13 5.92 10.85
C THR A 32 -3.94 7.26 10.14
N ASP A 33 -2.71 7.67 9.84
CA ASP A 33 -2.42 8.91 9.15
C ASP A 33 -3.05 8.96 7.75
N THR A 34 -3.07 7.82 7.08
CA THR A 34 -3.75 7.69 5.77
C THR A 34 -5.27 7.87 5.91
N LEU A 35 -5.89 7.28 6.94
CA LEU A 35 -7.35 7.34 7.13
C LEU A 35 -7.83 8.70 7.63
N ASN A 36 -7.01 9.45 8.34
CA ASN A 36 -7.39 10.74 8.94
C ASN A 36 -7.71 11.83 7.92
N THR A 37 -7.29 11.68 6.67
CA THR A 37 -7.50 12.70 5.63
C THR A 37 -8.93 12.69 5.08
N HIS A 38 -9.58 11.54 5.07
CA HIS A 38 -10.92 11.35 4.50
C HIS A 38 -11.79 10.44 5.35
N HIS A 39 -13.09 10.67 5.32
CA HIS A 39 -14.08 9.80 5.94
C HIS A 39 -14.48 8.67 4.98
N TYR A 40 -13.65 7.64 4.88
CA TYR A 40 -13.97 6.48 4.06
C TYR A 40 -14.93 5.51 4.77
N PRO A 41 -15.89 4.88 4.04
CA PRO A 41 -16.62 3.71 4.51
C PRO A 41 -15.64 2.60 4.97
N LYS A 42 -16.04 1.78 5.95
CA LYS A 42 -15.17 0.75 6.54
C LYS A 42 -14.62 -0.23 5.50
N ALA A 43 -15.43 -0.61 4.51
CA ALA A 43 -15.01 -1.47 3.42
C ALA A 43 -13.85 -0.86 2.60
N VAL A 44 -13.88 0.46 2.36
CA VAL A 44 -12.79 1.18 1.66
C VAL A 44 -11.57 1.32 2.54
N GLN A 45 -11.74 1.58 3.85
CA GLN A 45 -10.61 1.59 4.80
C GLN A 45 -9.88 0.25 4.80
N ASN A 46 -10.63 -0.86 4.87
CA ASN A 46 -10.05 -2.20 4.84
C ASN A 46 -9.27 -2.45 3.54
N LEU A 47 -9.87 -2.14 2.40
CA LEU A 47 -9.21 -2.29 1.09
C LEU A 47 -7.92 -1.46 1.01
N LEU A 48 -7.94 -0.20 1.48
CA LEU A 48 -6.72 0.63 1.52
C LEU A 48 -5.65 0.02 2.42
N GLY A 49 -6.02 -0.51 3.59
CA GLY A 49 -5.10 -1.21 4.48
C GLY A 49 -4.48 -2.44 3.83
N GLU A 50 -5.30 -3.26 3.16
CA GLU A 50 -4.82 -4.43 2.41
C GLU A 50 -3.84 -4.02 1.29
N MET A 51 -4.18 -2.99 0.52
CA MET A 51 -3.30 -2.48 -0.54
C MET A 51 -2.00 -1.89 0.00
N MET A 52 -2.04 -1.18 1.13
CA MET A 52 -0.84 -0.63 1.79
C MET A 52 0.09 -1.75 2.25
N VAL A 53 -0.45 -2.76 2.92
CA VAL A 53 0.32 -3.95 3.34
C VAL A 53 0.92 -4.66 2.14
N ALA A 54 0.11 -4.96 1.11
CA ALA A 54 0.59 -5.57 -0.13
C ALA A 54 1.72 -4.77 -0.77
N THR A 55 1.57 -3.43 -0.87
CA THR A 55 2.59 -2.56 -1.47
C THR A 55 3.90 -2.60 -0.68
N ASN A 56 3.88 -2.59 0.66
CA ASN A 56 5.08 -2.68 1.48
C ASN A 56 5.78 -4.06 1.32
N LEU A 57 5.02 -5.15 1.36
CA LEU A 57 5.55 -6.50 1.15
C LEU A 57 6.18 -6.66 -0.25
N LEU A 58 5.49 -6.19 -1.29
CA LEU A 58 6.01 -6.21 -2.66
C LEU A 58 7.27 -5.36 -2.81
N THR A 59 7.32 -4.18 -2.21
CA THR A 59 8.50 -3.32 -2.24
C THR A 59 9.71 -4.00 -1.60
N ALA A 60 9.50 -4.77 -0.52
CA ALA A 60 10.56 -5.50 0.17
C ALA A 60 11.12 -6.67 -0.65
N THR A 61 10.31 -7.27 -1.52
CA THR A 61 10.75 -8.38 -2.39
C THR A 61 11.58 -7.92 -3.58
N LEU A 62 11.42 -6.66 -4.00
CA LEU A 62 12.07 -6.12 -5.18
C LEU A 62 13.41 -5.46 -4.84
N LYS A 63 14.42 -5.72 -5.68
CA LYS A 63 15.73 -5.07 -5.57
C LYS A 63 15.76 -3.87 -6.53
N PHE A 64 15.17 -2.75 -6.12
CA PHE A 64 15.18 -1.52 -6.91
C PHE A 64 15.28 -0.29 -6.01
N ASN A 65 15.78 0.80 -6.55
CA ASN A 65 15.68 2.13 -5.95
C ASN A 65 14.65 2.91 -6.78
N GLY A 66 13.63 3.45 -6.14
CA GLY A 66 12.58 4.18 -6.86
C GLY A 66 11.20 4.05 -6.23
N ASN A 67 10.18 4.17 -7.06
CA ASN A 67 8.80 4.22 -6.62
C ASN A 67 8.00 3.02 -7.13
N ILE A 68 7.06 2.57 -6.31
CA ILE A 68 6.03 1.61 -6.67
C ILE A 68 4.66 2.25 -6.55
N THR A 69 3.77 1.94 -7.48
CA THR A 69 2.37 2.34 -7.43
C THR A 69 1.51 1.10 -7.59
N VAL A 70 0.60 0.87 -6.65
CA VAL A 70 -0.44 -0.14 -6.73
C VAL A 70 -1.77 0.57 -6.85
N GLN A 71 -2.50 0.35 -7.93
CA GLN A 71 -3.70 1.10 -8.28
C GLN A 71 -4.81 0.16 -8.71
N ILE A 72 -5.99 0.35 -8.14
CA ILE A 72 -7.23 -0.28 -8.60
C ILE A 72 -8.07 0.78 -9.31
N GLN A 73 -8.60 0.42 -10.47
CA GLN A 73 -9.58 1.21 -11.21
C GLN A 73 -10.76 0.33 -11.60
N GLY A 74 -11.97 0.87 -11.51
CA GLY A 74 -13.18 0.15 -11.87
C GLY A 74 -14.36 1.04 -12.24
N ASP A 75 -15.43 0.43 -12.70
CA ASP A 75 -16.67 1.11 -13.08
C ASP A 75 -17.73 1.13 -11.96
N GLY A 76 -17.45 0.44 -10.84
CA GLY A 76 -18.29 0.41 -9.63
C GLY A 76 -18.29 1.72 -8.85
N PRO A 77 -18.87 1.75 -7.63
CA PRO A 77 -18.90 2.93 -6.77
C PRO A 77 -17.50 3.36 -6.28
N LEU A 78 -16.54 2.46 -6.14
CA LEU A 78 -15.12 2.79 -5.93
C LEU A 78 -14.45 2.95 -7.30
N LYS A 79 -14.17 4.21 -7.67
CA LYS A 79 -13.57 4.52 -8.98
C LYS A 79 -12.07 4.33 -9.02
N LEU A 80 -11.42 4.59 -7.89
CA LEU A 80 -9.97 4.53 -7.76
C LEU A 80 -9.61 4.18 -6.33
N ALA A 81 -8.68 3.26 -6.15
CA ALA A 81 -7.88 3.14 -4.94
C ALA A 81 -6.41 3.12 -5.37
N LEU A 82 -5.58 3.91 -4.72
CA LEU A 82 -4.19 4.14 -5.11
C LEU A 82 -3.29 4.10 -3.89
N VAL A 83 -2.21 3.34 -3.99
CA VAL A 83 -1.12 3.33 -3.03
C VAL A 83 0.17 3.64 -3.75
N ASN A 84 0.91 4.62 -3.25
CA ASN A 84 2.28 4.91 -3.68
C ASN A 84 3.24 4.55 -2.55
N GLY A 85 4.29 3.85 -2.87
CA GLY A 85 5.41 3.53 -1.98
C GLY A 85 6.75 3.77 -2.66
N ASN A 86 7.83 3.71 -1.88
CA ASN A 86 9.20 3.76 -2.38
C ASN A 86 10.09 2.72 -1.68
N ASP A 87 11.32 2.57 -2.17
CA ASP A 87 12.34 1.67 -1.65
C ASP A 87 12.73 1.94 -0.18
N GLN A 88 12.37 3.10 0.38
CA GLN A 88 12.58 3.45 1.79
C GLN A 88 11.36 3.12 2.67
N GLN A 89 10.40 2.34 2.16
CA GLN A 89 9.14 2.01 2.84
C GLN A 89 8.32 3.24 3.26
N GLN A 90 8.46 4.35 2.53
CA GLN A 90 7.59 5.51 2.68
C GLN A 90 6.35 5.30 1.81
N ILE A 91 5.16 5.47 2.39
CA ILE A 91 3.91 5.08 1.74
C ILE A 91 2.82 6.13 1.95
N ARG A 92 1.92 6.22 0.98
CA ARG A 92 0.67 6.97 1.07
C ARG A 92 -0.41 6.29 0.25
N ALA A 93 -1.67 6.49 0.64
CA ALA A 93 -2.80 5.95 -0.11
C ALA A 93 -3.96 6.94 -0.19
N LEU A 94 -4.82 6.75 -1.18
CA LEU A 94 -6.08 7.46 -1.33
C LEU A 94 -7.09 6.60 -2.07
N ALA A 95 -8.38 6.91 -1.89
CA ALA A 95 -9.47 6.34 -2.67
C ALA A 95 -10.42 7.43 -3.16
N ARG A 96 -11.05 7.21 -4.32
CA ARG A 96 -12.12 8.05 -4.85
C ARG A 96 -13.39 7.22 -4.96
N VAL A 97 -14.35 7.58 -4.14
CA VAL A 97 -15.68 6.96 -4.06
C VAL A 97 -16.68 7.83 -4.81
N GLN A 98 -17.47 7.23 -5.68
CA GLN A 98 -18.54 7.86 -6.44
C GLN A 98 -19.78 6.97 -6.39
N GLY A 99 -20.51 7.03 -5.31
CA GLY A 99 -21.67 6.18 -5.03
C GLY A 99 -21.70 5.74 -3.58
N ASP A 100 -22.65 4.89 -3.25
CA ASP A 100 -22.82 4.36 -1.90
C ASP A 100 -22.03 3.05 -1.75
N ILE A 101 -21.18 3.00 -0.71
CA ILE A 101 -20.44 1.80 -0.32
C ILE A 101 -20.82 1.48 1.11
N GLN A 102 -21.39 0.30 1.31
CA GLN A 102 -21.83 -0.20 2.61
C GLN A 102 -20.78 -1.12 3.22
N ASP A 103 -20.80 -1.25 4.53
CA ASP A 103 -19.93 -2.16 5.25
C ASP A 103 -20.23 -3.63 4.85
N GLY A 104 -19.16 -4.41 4.64
CA GLY A 104 -19.27 -5.80 4.19
C GLY A 104 -19.50 -5.98 2.69
N MET A 105 -19.50 -4.89 1.91
CA MET A 105 -19.56 -4.97 0.45
C MET A 105 -18.33 -5.72 -0.09
N SER A 106 -18.56 -6.64 -1.04
CA SER A 106 -17.47 -7.42 -1.65
C SER A 106 -16.56 -6.56 -2.52
N LEU A 107 -15.34 -7.04 -2.77
CA LEU A 107 -14.41 -6.38 -3.69
C LEU A 107 -15.06 -6.12 -5.06
N HIS A 108 -15.74 -7.13 -5.60
CA HIS A 108 -16.42 -7.04 -6.88
C HIS A 108 -17.56 -6.01 -6.88
N ASP A 109 -18.35 -5.95 -5.82
CA ASP A 109 -19.47 -4.98 -5.73
C ASP A 109 -18.96 -3.54 -5.59
N MET A 110 -17.83 -3.35 -4.89
CA MET A 110 -17.20 -2.02 -4.76
C MET A 110 -16.60 -1.55 -6.08
N ILE A 111 -15.92 -2.42 -6.82
CA ILE A 111 -15.09 -2.04 -7.96
C ILE A 111 -15.83 -2.23 -9.29
N GLY A 112 -16.78 -3.18 -9.36
CA GLY A 112 -17.39 -3.57 -10.62
C GLY A 112 -16.37 -4.25 -11.54
N LYS A 113 -16.42 -3.93 -12.82
CA LYS A 113 -15.39 -4.37 -13.78
C LYS A 113 -14.15 -3.48 -13.62
N GLY A 114 -13.08 -4.07 -13.12
CA GLY A 114 -11.87 -3.32 -12.82
C GLY A 114 -10.60 -4.13 -12.97
N VAL A 115 -9.49 -3.42 -12.83
CA VAL A 115 -8.15 -3.99 -12.86
C VAL A 115 -7.30 -3.42 -11.72
N LEU A 116 -6.37 -4.23 -11.24
CA LEU A 116 -5.28 -3.78 -10.39
C LEU A 116 -4.03 -3.64 -11.26
N VAL A 117 -3.37 -2.50 -11.14
CA VAL A 117 -2.14 -2.18 -11.89
C VAL A 117 -1.02 -1.95 -10.89
N ILE A 118 0.07 -2.70 -11.05
CA ILE A 118 1.32 -2.47 -10.32
C ILE A 118 2.28 -1.77 -11.28
N THR A 119 2.79 -0.63 -10.89
CA THR A 119 3.80 0.11 -11.64
C THR A 119 5.04 0.26 -10.79
N ILE A 120 6.18 -0.21 -11.29
CA ILE A 120 7.50 -0.02 -10.70
C ILE A 120 8.23 0.99 -11.57
N ALA A 121 8.66 2.10 -10.97
CA ALA A 121 9.40 3.18 -11.62
C ALA A 121 10.77 3.32 -10.94
N PRO A 122 11.78 2.57 -11.39
CA PRO A 122 13.13 2.70 -10.87
C PRO A 122 13.69 4.10 -11.14
N THR A 123 14.62 4.55 -10.27
CA THR A 123 15.37 5.80 -10.51
C THR A 123 16.23 5.68 -11.76
N GLU A 124 16.76 4.47 -12.01
CA GLU A 124 17.54 4.13 -13.19
C GLU A 124 16.95 2.85 -13.82
N GLY A 125 16.77 2.85 -15.12
CA GLY A 125 16.22 1.72 -15.87
C GLY A 125 14.81 1.96 -16.41
N GLU A 126 14.22 0.89 -16.94
CA GLU A 126 12.90 0.96 -17.57
C GLU A 126 11.77 0.78 -16.54
N ARG A 127 10.68 1.48 -16.78
CA ARG A 127 9.44 1.34 -16.02
C ARG A 127 8.79 -0.01 -16.33
N TYR A 128 8.46 -0.76 -15.28
CA TYR A 128 7.67 -1.99 -15.40
C TYR A 128 6.22 -1.74 -15.02
N GLN A 129 5.30 -2.41 -15.72
CA GLN A 129 3.87 -2.36 -15.39
C GLN A 129 3.24 -3.74 -15.55
N GLY A 130 2.65 -4.24 -14.47
CA GLY A 130 1.83 -5.44 -14.44
C GLY A 130 0.35 -5.08 -14.32
N VAL A 131 -0.50 -5.73 -15.12
CA VAL A 131 -1.96 -5.56 -15.07
C VAL A 131 -2.59 -6.86 -14.62
N ILE A 132 -3.40 -6.79 -13.56
CA ILE A 132 -4.00 -7.93 -12.87
C ILE A 132 -5.52 -7.81 -12.94
N GLY A 133 -6.18 -8.83 -13.44
CA GLY A 133 -7.64 -8.92 -13.40
C GLY A 133 -8.12 -9.09 -11.96
N LEU A 134 -9.24 -8.46 -11.61
CA LEU A 134 -9.88 -8.58 -10.30
C LEU A 134 -11.02 -9.61 -10.35
N ASP A 135 -10.69 -10.83 -10.78
CA ASP A 135 -11.63 -11.95 -11.00
C ASP A 135 -11.64 -12.97 -9.84
N LYS A 136 -10.87 -12.69 -8.77
CA LYS A 136 -10.89 -13.45 -7.52
C LYS A 136 -11.64 -12.66 -6.41
N PRO A 137 -12.09 -13.36 -5.34
CA PRO A 137 -12.81 -12.73 -4.24
C PRO A 137 -12.05 -11.62 -3.51
N THR A 138 -10.71 -11.73 -3.42
CA THR A 138 -9.85 -10.80 -2.68
C THR A 138 -8.68 -10.31 -3.53
N ILE A 139 -8.11 -9.15 -3.19
CA ILE A 139 -6.89 -8.66 -3.85
C ILE A 139 -5.70 -9.59 -3.57
N THR A 140 -5.67 -10.23 -2.42
CA THR A 140 -4.64 -11.20 -2.03
C THR A 140 -4.61 -12.36 -3.02
N GLU A 141 -5.76 -12.99 -3.28
CA GLU A 141 -5.86 -14.09 -4.24
C GLU A 141 -5.57 -13.65 -5.70
N CYS A 142 -5.93 -12.41 -6.07
CA CYS A 142 -5.58 -11.86 -7.39
C CYS A 142 -4.05 -11.69 -7.53
N LEU A 143 -3.38 -11.22 -6.48
CA LEU A 143 -1.93 -11.04 -6.47
C LEU A 143 -1.19 -12.39 -6.49
N GLU A 144 -1.63 -13.37 -5.70
CA GLU A 144 -1.05 -14.72 -5.70
C GLU A 144 -1.14 -15.38 -7.07
N ASP A 145 -2.32 -15.31 -7.71
CA ASP A 145 -2.54 -15.84 -9.07
C ASP A 145 -1.63 -15.15 -10.10
N TYR A 146 -1.44 -13.84 -9.98
CA TYR A 146 -0.52 -13.07 -10.82
C TYR A 146 0.93 -13.54 -10.66
N PHE A 147 1.42 -13.72 -9.42
CA PHE A 147 2.78 -14.20 -9.18
C PHE A 147 3.03 -15.57 -9.79
N VAL A 148 2.08 -16.48 -9.65
CA VAL A 148 2.19 -17.82 -10.24
C VAL A 148 2.20 -17.77 -11.76
N ARG A 149 1.30 -17.00 -12.39
CA ARG A 149 1.11 -17.02 -13.86
C ARG A 149 2.12 -16.13 -14.61
N SER A 150 2.42 -14.95 -14.06
CA SER A 150 3.21 -13.96 -14.77
C SER A 150 4.68 -13.98 -14.34
N GLU A 151 4.94 -14.14 -13.03
CA GLU A 151 6.29 -14.11 -12.48
C GLU A 151 6.86 -15.53 -12.29
N GLN A 152 6.03 -16.57 -12.40
CA GLN A 152 6.39 -17.98 -12.17
C GLN A 152 6.98 -18.23 -10.77
N LEU A 153 6.55 -17.43 -9.80
CA LEU A 153 6.97 -17.49 -8.41
C LEU A 153 5.80 -17.94 -7.53
N GLN A 154 5.95 -19.06 -6.85
CA GLN A 154 5.00 -19.46 -5.82
C GLN A 154 5.08 -18.45 -4.68
N THR A 155 3.96 -17.79 -4.42
CA THR A 155 3.83 -16.73 -3.41
C THR A 155 2.56 -16.95 -2.63
N GLN A 156 2.63 -16.83 -1.31
CA GLN A 156 1.47 -16.77 -0.42
C GLN A 156 1.46 -15.42 0.28
N LEU A 157 0.28 -14.82 0.34
CA LEU A 157 0.02 -13.58 1.05
C LEU A 157 -1.03 -13.84 2.14
N ILE A 158 -0.77 -13.36 3.33
CA ILE A 158 -1.73 -13.30 4.43
C ILE A 158 -1.86 -11.84 4.81
N ILE A 159 -2.99 -11.21 4.51
CA ILE A 159 -3.22 -9.79 4.80
C ILE A 159 -4.50 -9.67 5.61
N ARG A 160 -4.46 -8.90 6.68
CA ARG A 160 -5.59 -8.63 7.58
C ARG A 160 -5.67 -7.15 7.91
N THR A 161 -6.88 -6.68 8.06
CA THR A 161 -7.20 -5.33 8.53
C THR A 161 -8.22 -5.41 9.65
N GLY A 162 -8.12 -4.52 10.63
CA GLY A 162 -9.02 -4.55 11.77
C GLY A 162 -8.77 -3.42 12.75
N GLU A 163 -9.09 -3.68 14.00
CA GLU A 163 -8.79 -2.83 15.14
C GLU A 163 -8.04 -3.62 16.20
N TYR A 164 -7.03 -3.01 16.78
CA TYR A 164 -6.28 -3.53 17.92
C TYR A 164 -6.00 -2.40 18.90
N ASP A 165 -6.31 -2.61 20.19
CA ASP A 165 -6.25 -1.57 21.24
C ASP A 165 -6.98 -0.26 20.87
N GLY A 166 -8.14 -0.37 20.20
CA GLY A 166 -8.96 0.76 19.80
C GLY A 166 -8.37 1.61 18.66
N LYS A 167 -7.39 1.09 17.94
CA LYS A 167 -6.77 1.74 16.78
C LYS A 167 -6.89 0.88 15.54
N ALA A 168 -7.03 1.52 14.40
CA ALA A 168 -6.98 0.84 13.12
C ALA A 168 -5.60 0.20 12.92
N VAL A 169 -5.59 -1.03 12.43
CA VAL A 169 -4.38 -1.80 12.13
C VAL A 169 -4.54 -2.53 10.80
N ALA A 170 -3.47 -2.58 10.05
CA ALA A 170 -3.32 -3.43 8.89
C ALA A 170 -1.99 -4.18 8.99
N ALA A 171 -2.01 -5.49 8.80
CA ALA A 171 -0.81 -6.31 8.93
C ALA A 171 -0.83 -7.47 7.94
N GLY A 172 0.35 -7.98 7.60
CA GLY A 172 0.43 -9.12 6.71
C GLY A 172 1.79 -9.77 6.66
N MET A 173 1.77 -10.94 6.03
CA MET A 173 2.94 -11.76 5.76
C MET A 173 2.97 -12.12 4.27
N LEU A 174 4.15 -12.23 3.73
CA LEU A 174 4.43 -12.79 2.42
C LEU A 174 5.42 -13.94 2.59
N LEU A 175 5.16 -15.05 1.93
CA LEU A 175 6.09 -16.15 1.74
C LEU A 175 6.29 -16.34 0.24
N GLN A 176 7.54 -16.49 -0.19
CA GLN A 176 7.83 -16.67 -1.61
C GLN A 176 9.03 -17.61 -1.81
N ILE A 177 8.88 -18.51 -2.75
CA ILE A 177 9.98 -19.39 -3.17
C ILE A 177 11.07 -18.56 -3.87
N MET A 178 12.34 -18.85 -3.56
CA MET A 178 13.46 -18.19 -4.23
C MET A 178 13.88 -19.00 -5.46
N PRO A 179 14.02 -18.36 -6.64
CA PRO A 179 14.30 -19.09 -7.90
C PRO A 179 15.61 -19.90 -7.89
N ASP A 180 16.62 -19.37 -7.20
CA ASP A 180 17.98 -19.94 -7.20
C ASP A 180 18.28 -20.86 -6.00
N GLY A 181 17.23 -21.25 -5.25
CA GLY A 181 17.39 -22.01 -4.01
C GLY A 181 17.29 -23.53 -4.19
N GLN A 182 17.71 -24.26 -3.15
CA GLN A 182 17.59 -25.72 -3.06
C GLN A 182 16.26 -26.20 -2.44
N GLY A 183 15.25 -25.32 -2.32
CA GLY A 183 13.96 -25.65 -1.74
C GLY A 183 13.10 -26.48 -2.68
N THR A 184 12.23 -27.28 -2.11
CA THR A 184 11.25 -28.08 -2.83
C THR A 184 9.85 -27.45 -2.76
N PRO A 185 8.92 -27.79 -3.66
CA PRO A 185 7.52 -27.40 -3.53
C PRO A 185 6.90 -27.83 -2.19
N GLU A 186 7.31 -28.98 -1.67
CA GLU A 186 6.86 -29.52 -0.37
C GLU A 186 7.32 -28.65 0.79
N ASP A 187 8.53 -28.06 0.72
CA ASP A 187 9.01 -27.10 1.71
C ASP A 187 8.13 -25.86 1.74
N PHE A 188 7.76 -25.35 0.57
CA PHE A 188 6.88 -24.18 0.47
C PHE A 188 5.48 -24.49 1.01
N GLU A 189 4.88 -25.64 0.62
CA GLU A 189 3.57 -26.09 1.11
C GLU A 189 3.56 -26.24 2.63
N HIS A 190 4.62 -26.81 3.21
CA HIS A 190 4.78 -26.96 4.65
C HIS A 190 4.77 -25.58 5.34
N LEU A 191 5.63 -24.65 4.93
CA LEU A 191 5.75 -23.34 5.53
C LEU A 191 4.48 -22.48 5.38
N THR A 192 3.82 -22.57 4.24
CA THR A 192 2.56 -21.85 3.97
C THR A 192 1.40 -22.42 4.78
N THR A 193 1.39 -23.74 5.03
CA THR A 193 0.42 -24.39 5.92
C THR A 193 0.56 -23.88 7.36
N LEU A 194 1.79 -23.74 7.86
CA LEU A 194 2.06 -23.15 9.16
C LEU A 194 1.63 -21.68 9.22
N ALA A 195 2.00 -20.88 8.22
CA ALA A 195 1.59 -19.47 8.14
C ALA A 195 0.08 -19.27 8.16
N ALA A 196 -0.67 -20.13 7.47
CA ALA A 196 -2.13 -20.06 7.41
C ALA A 196 -2.82 -20.24 8.78
N THR A 197 -2.11 -20.73 9.80
CA THR A 197 -2.64 -20.89 11.16
C THR A 197 -2.62 -19.60 11.97
N VAL A 198 -1.98 -18.53 11.49
CA VAL A 198 -1.90 -17.24 12.19
C VAL A 198 -3.28 -16.64 12.43
N LYS A 199 -3.49 -16.18 13.66
CA LYS A 199 -4.72 -15.50 14.07
C LYS A 199 -4.56 -14.00 13.99
N ASP A 200 -5.68 -13.30 13.86
CA ASP A 200 -5.69 -11.83 13.76
C ASP A 200 -5.06 -11.19 15.01
N GLU A 201 -5.38 -11.69 16.22
CA GLU A 201 -4.81 -11.17 17.47
C GLU A 201 -3.29 -11.36 17.54
N GLU A 202 -2.77 -12.43 16.94
CA GLU A 202 -1.33 -12.69 16.89
C GLU A 202 -0.65 -11.76 15.87
N LEU A 203 -1.24 -11.63 14.68
CA LEU A 203 -0.71 -10.80 13.61
C LEU A 203 -0.70 -9.31 14.00
N PHE A 204 -1.73 -8.85 14.74
CA PHE A 204 -1.87 -7.47 15.18
C PHE A 204 -1.13 -7.14 16.47
N GLY A 205 -0.95 -8.11 17.37
CA GLY A 205 -0.50 -7.84 18.73
C GLY A 205 0.88 -8.38 19.10
N LEU A 206 1.33 -9.47 18.50
CA LEU A 206 2.61 -10.07 18.90
C LEU A 206 3.81 -9.31 18.31
N PRO A 207 4.95 -9.27 19.01
CA PRO A 207 6.22 -8.94 18.43
C PRO A 207 6.58 -9.88 17.26
N ALA A 208 7.29 -9.37 16.25
CA ALA A 208 7.65 -10.14 15.05
C ALA A 208 8.39 -11.44 15.40
N GLU A 209 9.37 -11.37 16.28
CA GLU A 209 10.15 -12.55 16.70
C GLU A 209 9.28 -13.59 17.41
N GLU A 210 8.35 -13.16 18.26
CA GLU A 210 7.44 -14.07 18.95
C GLU A 210 6.44 -14.72 17.98
N LEU A 211 5.90 -13.93 17.04
CA LEU A 211 5.02 -14.43 15.99
C LEU A 211 5.71 -15.49 15.14
N LEU A 212 6.91 -15.18 14.63
CA LEU A 212 7.69 -16.11 13.81
C LEU A 212 8.09 -17.36 14.59
N TYR A 213 8.46 -17.23 15.87
CA TYR A 213 8.74 -18.38 16.71
C TYR A 213 7.52 -19.28 16.92
N ARG A 214 6.33 -18.71 17.12
CA ARG A 214 5.10 -19.50 17.29
C ARG A 214 4.74 -20.29 16.04
N LEU A 215 4.92 -19.67 14.87
CA LEU A 215 4.61 -20.31 13.58
C LEU A 215 5.67 -21.35 13.18
N TYR A 216 6.95 -21.08 13.47
CA TYR A 216 8.08 -21.77 12.85
C TYR A 216 9.14 -22.24 13.85
N HIS A 217 8.75 -22.61 15.10
CA HIS A 217 9.69 -23.01 16.15
C HIS A 217 10.51 -24.28 15.82
N GLU A 218 10.06 -25.08 14.85
CA GLU A 218 10.79 -26.27 14.38
C GLU A 218 11.73 -25.94 13.20
N GLU A 219 11.64 -24.72 12.66
CA GLU A 219 12.44 -24.24 11.52
C GLU A 219 13.57 -23.31 12.00
N VAL A 220 14.63 -23.24 11.21
CA VAL A 220 15.70 -22.25 11.45
C VAL A 220 15.39 -21.01 10.65
N VAL A 221 14.89 -19.97 11.32
CA VAL A 221 14.52 -18.71 10.71
C VAL A 221 15.57 -17.64 11.03
N GLU A 222 16.17 -17.07 10.00
CA GLU A 222 17.04 -15.90 10.12
C GLU A 222 16.24 -14.63 9.89
N VAL A 223 16.15 -13.79 10.91
CA VAL A 223 15.41 -12.53 10.85
C VAL A 223 16.38 -11.37 10.70
N PHE A 224 16.12 -10.49 9.72
CA PHE A 224 16.95 -9.31 9.45
C PHE A 224 16.45 -8.09 10.21
N GLU A 225 17.33 -7.09 10.35
CA GLU A 225 16.98 -5.80 10.93
C GLU A 225 15.75 -5.17 10.24
N PRO A 226 14.77 -4.68 11.00
CA PRO A 226 13.55 -4.15 10.45
C PRO A 226 13.76 -2.80 9.75
N GLN A 227 12.98 -2.59 8.70
CA GLN A 227 12.82 -1.28 8.08
C GLN A 227 11.62 -0.55 8.69
N THR A 228 11.77 0.76 8.96
CA THR A 228 10.65 1.57 9.40
C THR A 228 9.77 1.91 8.23
N VAL A 229 8.46 1.68 8.38
CA VAL A 229 7.44 2.15 7.43
C VAL A 229 6.93 3.50 7.91
N SER A 230 6.69 4.44 7.02
CA SER A 230 6.18 5.76 7.40
C SER A 230 5.23 6.33 6.35
N PHE A 231 4.23 7.07 6.82
CA PHE A 231 3.42 7.90 5.94
C PHE A 231 4.27 9.05 5.39
N PHE A 232 4.27 9.22 4.07
CA PHE A 232 4.99 10.30 3.42
C PHE A 232 4.20 10.86 2.24
N CYS A 233 3.88 12.14 2.29
CA CYS A 233 3.28 12.84 1.17
C CYS A 233 4.30 13.76 0.50
N CYS A 234 4.53 13.54 -0.79
CA CYS A 234 5.43 14.35 -1.60
C CYS A 234 4.74 15.59 -2.21
N CYS A 235 3.60 16.04 -1.65
CA CYS A 235 2.95 17.26 -2.10
C CYS A 235 3.81 18.49 -1.77
N SER A 236 3.70 19.51 -2.62
CA SER A 236 4.33 20.80 -2.41
C SER A 236 3.47 21.91 -3.07
N PRO A 237 3.70 23.19 -2.74
CA PRO A 237 3.01 24.29 -3.42
C PRO A 237 3.17 24.20 -4.93
N GLU A 238 4.38 23.87 -5.43
CA GLU A 238 4.68 23.79 -6.86
C GLU A 238 3.88 22.66 -7.53
N ARG A 239 3.85 21.48 -6.91
CA ARG A 239 3.10 20.33 -7.44
C ARG A 239 1.60 20.56 -7.39
N SER A 240 1.09 21.13 -6.31
CA SER A 240 -0.34 21.43 -6.15
C SER A 240 -0.76 22.54 -7.10
N GLY A 241 0.05 23.58 -7.23
CA GLY A 241 -0.21 24.71 -8.12
C GLY A 241 -0.03 24.39 -9.61
N ALA A 242 0.66 23.30 -9.96
CA ALA A 242 0.86 22.93 -11.36
C ALA A 242 -0.45 22.73 -12.12
N ALA A 243 -1.52 22.27 -11.45
CA ALA A 243 -2.84 22.14 -12.06
C ALA A 243 -3.45 23.49 -12.46
N LEU A 244 -3.15 24.57 -11.71
CA LEU A 244 -3.62 25.92 -12.02
C LEU A 244 -2.98 26.49 -13.30
N LEU A 245 -1.79 26.00 -13.65
CA LEU A 245 -1.08 26.46 -14.85
C LEU A 245 -1.71 25.94 -16.15
N LEU A 246 -2.58 24.95 -16.06
CA LEU A 246 -3.34 24.39 -17.19
C LEU A 246 -4.64 25.15 -17.46
N ILE A 247 -5.04 26.05 -16.55
CA ILE A 247 -6.28 26.83 -16.64
C ILE A 247 -5.96 28.16 -17.36
N PRO A 248 -6.83 28.63 -18.29
CA PRO A 248 -6.68 29.93 -18.92
C PRO A 248 -6.64 31.09 -17.93
N GLU A 249 -5.86 32.12 -18.19
CA GLU A 249 -5.66 33.24 -17.26
C GLU A 249 -6.96 33.97 -16.89
N THR A 250 -7.85 34.13 -17.90
CA THR A 250 -9.18 34.74 -17.69
C THR A 250 -10.02 33.94 -16.69
N GLU A 251 -9.99 32.61 -16.76
CA GLU A 251 -10.71 31.75 -15.87
C GLU A 251 -10.08 31.76 -14.45
N ILE A 252 -8.76 31.80 -14.37
CA ILE A 252 -8.05 31.98 -13.07
C ILE A 252 -8.44 33.29 -12.40
N ASP A 253 -8.57 34.38 -13.16
CA ASP A 253 -8.97 35.69 -12.63
C ASP A 253 -10.43 35.65 -12.11
N GLU A 254 -11.34 35.00 -12.82
CA GLU A 254 -12.72 34.77 -12.37
C GLU A 254 -12.76 33.97 -11.07
N ILE A 255 -12.01 32.85 -11.00
CA ILE A 255 -11.92 32.02 -9.77
C ILE A 255 -11.35 32.84 -8.60
N LEU A 256 -10.32 33.63 -8.83
CA LEU A 256 -9.74 34.48 -7.79
C LEU A 256 -10.75 35.53 -7.28
N GLU A 257 -11.54 36.14 -8.17
CA GLU A 257 -12.57 37.09 -7.77
C GLU A 257 -13.66 36.43 -6.92
N GLU A 258 -14.14 35.24 -7.32
CA GLU A 258 -15.12 34.45 -6.56
C GLU A 258 -14.60 34.03 -5.17
N HIS A 259 -13.33 33.70 -5.08
CA HIS A 259 -12.65 33.21 -3.86
C HIS A 259 -11.88 34.31 -3.10
N LYS A 260 -12.27 35.59 -3.22
CA LYS A 260 -11.68 36.72 -2.49
C LYS A 260 -10.16 36.87 -2.65
N GLY A 261 -9.65 36.54 -3.82
CA GLY A 261 -8.25 36.72 -4.21
C GLY A 261 -7.30 35.57 -3.86
N SER A 262 -7.82 34.42 -3.37
CA SER A 262 -7.00 33.25 -3.05
C SER A 262 -7.71 31.96 -3.40
N ILE A 263 -7.06 31.09 -4.15
CA ILE A 263 -7.51 29.74 -4.48
C ILE A 263 -6.93 28.80 -3.42
N ASP A 264 -7.80 28.05 -2.72
CA ASP A 264 -7.41 26.99 -1.79
C ASP A 264 -7.38 25.66 -2.51
N MET A 265 -6.22 25.02 -2.50
CA MET A 265 -6.02 23.68 -3.03
C MET A 265 -5.61 22.71 -1.93
N GLN A 266 -6.47 21.76 -1.64
CA GLN A 266 -6.19 20.72 -0.65
C GLN A 266 -5.55 19.49 -1.31
N CYS A 267 -4.48 18.99 -0.70
CA CYS A 267 -3.88 17.72 -1.11
C CYS A 267 -4.79 16.55 -0.75
N GLU A 268 -5.21 15.76 -1.74
CA GLU A 268 -6.06 14.59 -1.52
C GLU A 268 -5.40 13.50 -0.64
N CYS A 269 -4.07 13.44 -0.57
CA CYS A 269 -3.38 12.39 0.20
C CYS A 269 -3.16 12.74 1.67
N CYS A 270 -2.90 14.01 2.01
CA CYS A 270 -2.52 14.39 3.38
C CYS A 270 -3.36 15.54 3.95
N GLY A 271 -4.32 16.07 3.18
CA GLY A 271 -5.17 17.16 3.62
C GLY A 271 -4.51 18.52 3.73
N THR A 272 -3.21 18.65 3.42
CA THR A 272 -2.51 19.94 3.49
C THR A 272 -3.12 20.93 2.51
N HIS A 273 -3.40 22.13 3.00
CA HIS A 273 -3.94 23.24 2.21
C HIS A 273 -2.82 24.11 1.66
N TYR A 274 -2.92 24.47 0.40
CA TYR A 274 -2.05 25.38 -0.32
C TYR A 274 -2.88 26.53 -0.88
N PHE A 275 -2.51 27.75 -0.51
CA PHE A 275 -3.23 28.97 -0.90
C PHE A 275 -2.47 29.70 -2.01
N PHE A 276 -3.15 29.96 -3.13
CA PHE A 276 -2.55 30.61 -4.29
C PHE A 276 -3.28 31.92 -4.60
N ASN A 277 -2.61 33.03 -4.38
CA ASN A 277 -3.02 34.31 -4.90
C ASN A 277 -2.41 34.54 -6.30
N LYS A 278 -2.78 35.65 -6.96
CA LYS A 278 -2.28 35.97 -8.31
C LYS A 278 -0.75 36.04 -8.39
N GLU A 279 -0.09 36.56 -7.36
CA GLU A 279 1.38 36.64 -7.31
C GLU A 279 2.03 35.25 -7.22
N ALA A 280 1.48 34.34 -6.40
CA ALA A 280 1.97 32.99 -6.26
C ALA A 280 1.82 32.21 -7.58
N ILE A 281 0.68 32.35 -8.28
CA ILE A 281 0.45 31.72 -9.60
C ILE A 281 1.43 32.27 -10.65
N ASN A 282 1.68 33.60 -10.66
CA ASN A 282 2.65 34.18 -11.57
C ASN A 282 4.09 33.71 -11.32
N LYS A 283 4.48 33.51 -10.04
CA LYS A 283 5.77 32.91 -9.69
C LYS A 283 5.89 31.47 -10.20
N LEU A 284 4.83 30.66 -10.07
CA LEU A 284 4.82 29.30 -10.62
C LEU A 284 4.99 29.29 -12.15
N LYS A 285 4.37 30.24 -12.87
CA LYS A 285 4.54 30.41 -14.34
C LYS A 285 5.98 30.75 -14.73
N GLN A 286 6.71 31.50 -13.90
CA GLN A 286 8.09 31.91 -14.18
C GLN A 286 9.13 30.84 -13.84
N ALA A 287 8.77 29.86 -12.99
CA ALA A 287 9.66 28.80 -12.55
C ALA A 287 9.68 27.56 -13.47
N GLN A 288 8.83 27.54 -14.51
CA GLN A 288 8.84 26.56 -15.62
C GLN A 288 9.73 27.02 -16.77
#